data_0dfc0790cf956b6af1c8e3b38d2290dc
#
_entry.id   0dfc0790cf956b6af1c8e3b38d2290dc
#
_cell.length_a   1.000
_cell.length_b   1.000
_cell.length_c   1.000
_cell.angle_alpha   90.00
_cell.angle_beta   90.00
_cell.angle_gamma   90.00
#
_symmetry.space_group_name_H-M   'P 1'
#
loop_
_entity.id
_entity.type
_entity.pdbx_description
1 polymer ?
#
loop_
_entity_poly.entity_id
_entity_poly.type
_entity_poly.pdbx_seq_one_letter_code
_entity_poly.pdbx_strand_id
1 'polypeptide(L)'
;MKVNGHIQLYPFLRIVVALIIGIVAGDAYNSVEAVVAYGVASLLLAVACMFLWEKPVWQTCLLFLAVASVGAWHTSLFAKRQTVAFAERAEQWKAVVVSRPVVKERSVSMDVVIVDGRMAERKVRVSLQRGASSDGFCADSLRLGDGLAMWTLLKPIEPFGKQKEAYRFNYVRWMRAHGFVARAFVRDGCWAPMAVGKDGMTFMQRLRLNALLVRERLIGVLERCGMDDGARRVVTAMTLGDKTELGNDVKDDYSVSGASHLLALSGLHLGVIYLVLSFLLVRYPWKSVFGQAVAVAAIWFYVLLVGMPSSVVRAAVVITIYTTVLIMGRSRLPYNALAFTATCMLLINPWCLWDVGFQMSFVA
;
A
#
# COMPACT_ATOMS: atom_id res chain seq x y z
N MET A 1 -6.25 45.21 -1.84
CA MET A 1 -5.73 44.09 -1.04
C MET A 1 -6.74 42.89 -1.04
N LYS A 2 -6.98 42.26 -2.18
CA LYS A 2 -8.00 41.18 -2.37
C LYS A 2 -7.37 39.78 -2.61
N VAL A 3 -6.05 39.63 -2.38
CA VAL A 3 -5.35 38.37 -2.71
C VAL A 3 -5.42 37.33 -1.57
N ASN A 4 -5.78 37.71 -0.36
CA ASN A 4 -5.70 36.85 0.80
C ASN A 4 -6.91 35.90 1.03
N GLY A 5 -8.03 36.06 0.31
CA GLY A 5 -9.23 35.25 0.53
C GLY A 5 -9.10 33.81 0.00
N HIS A 6 -8.47 33.61 -1.14
CA HIS A 6 -8.37 32.28 -1.77
C HIS A 6 -7.37 31.33 -1.06
N ILE A 7 -6.34 31.89 -0.46
CA ILE A 7 -5.28 31.08 0.20
C ILE A 7 -5.77 30.52 1.55
N GLN A 8 -6.69 31.16 2.24
CA GLN A 8 -7.30 30.69 3.50
C GLN A 8 -8.28 29.53 3.27
N LEU A 9 -8.77 29.32 2.05
CA LEU A 9 -9.73 28.28 1.69
C LEU A 9 -9.13 26.85 1.70
N TYR A 10 -7.79 26.70 1.60
CA TYR A 10 -7.14 25.40 1.44
C TYR A 10 -6.05 25.12 2.50
N PRO A 11 -6.40 24.98 3.80
CA PRO A 11 -5.43 24.77 4.87
C PRO A 11 -4.66 23.46 4.70
N PHE A 12 -5.31 22.37 4.29
CA PHE A 12 -4.64 21.07 4.14
C PHE A 12 -3.64 21.02 2.99
N LEU A 13 -3.82 21.84 1.94
CA LEU A 13 -2.85 21.94 0.85
C LEU A 13 -1.49 22.46 1.35
N ARG A 14 -1.49 23.41 2.27
CA ARG A 14 -0.26 23.93 2.88
C ARG A 14 0.39 22.92 3.81
N ILE A 15 -0.43 22.23 4.61
CA ILE A 15 0.02 21.18 5.54
C ILE A 15 0.69 20.05 4.77
N VAL A 16 0.08 19.59 3.66
CA VAL A 16 0.66 18.49 2.87
C VAL A 16 1.98 18.89 2.22
N VAL A 17 2.11 20.13 1.74
CA VAL A 17 3.38 20.62 1.17
C VAL A 17 4.48 20.65 2.23
N ALA A 18 4.20 21.19 3.42
CA ALA A 18 5.15 21.18 4.52
C ALA A 18 5.52 19.76 4.95
N LEU A 19 4.55 18.85 5.01
CA LEU A 19 4.77 17.44 5.32
C LEU A 19 5.67 16.76 4.27
N ILE A 20 5.44 17.00 2.98
CA ILE A 20 6.27 16.48 1.88
C ILE A 20 7.70 16.96 2.00
N ILE A 21 7.93 18.25 2.26
CA ILE A 21 9.26 18.81 2.47
C ILE A 21 9.96 18.09 3.63
N GLY A 22 9.24 17.88 4.74
CA GLY A 22 9.75 17.14 5.88
C GLY A 22 10.09 15.68 5.55
N ILE A 23 9.23 14.98 4.81
CA ILE A 23 9.46 13.59 4.39
C ILE A 23 10.72 13.49 3.53
N VAL A 24 10.90 14.41 2.58
CA VAL A 24 12.10 14.46 1.71
C VAL A 24 13.35 14.71 2.53
N ALA A 25 13.30 15.64 3.47
CA ALA A 25 14.43 15.93 4.37
C ALA A 25 14.76 14.71 5.26
N GLY A 26 13.76 14.05 5.82
CA GLY A 26 13.93 12.85 6.65
C GLY A 26 14.48 11.64 5.89
N ASP A 27 14.14 11.50 4.60
CA ASP A 27 14.70 10.45 3.73
C ASP A 27 16.17 10.75 3.36
N ALA A 28 16.50 12.03 3.16
CA ALA A 28 17.87 12.46 2.81
C ALA A 28 18.85 12.32 3.98
N TYR A 29 18.43 12.64 5.20
CA TYR A 29 19.24 12.64 6.41
C TYR A 29 18.74 11.61 7.42
N ASN A 30 18.88 10.33 7.08
CA ASN A 30 18.37 9.22 7.88
C ASN A 30 19.48 8.64 8.76
N SER A 31 19.82 9.33 9.86
CA SER A 31 20.73 8.83 10.93
C SER A 31 19.94 8.60 12.23
N VAL A 32 20.54 7.84 13.16
CA VAL A 32 19.92 7.62 14.49
C VAL A 32 19.79 8.93 15.26
N GLU A 33 20.78 9.79 15.14
CA GLU A 33 20.82 11.12 15.76
C GLU A 33 19.76 12.05 15.17
N ALA A 34 19.54 11.97 13.85
CA ALA A 34 18.52 12.76 13.16
C ALA A 34 17.11 12.46 13.66
N VAL A 35 16.79 11.19 14.00
CA VAL A 35 15.46 10.82 14.56
C VAL A 35 15.21 11.59 15.85
N VAL A 36 16.20 11.64 16.76
CA VAL A 36 16.04 12.35 18.03
C VAL A 36 15.98 13.87 17.78
N ALA A 37 16.87 14.40 16.94
CA ALA A 37 16.91 15.83 16.62
C ALA A 37 15.58 16.32 16.02
N TYR A 38 15.02 15.62 15.05
CA TYR A 38 13.73 15.97 14.46
C TYR A 38 12.55 15.85 15.45
N GLY A 39 12.56 14.83 16.32
CA GLY A 39 11.56 14.68 17.37
C GLY A 39 11.59 15.84 18.38
N VAL A 40 12.77 16.20 18.87
CA VAL A 40 12.96 17.34 19.77
C VAL A 40 12.59 18.65 19.08
N ALA A 41 13.04 18.87 17.85
CA ALA A 41 12.71 20.06 17.07
C ALA A 41 11.18 20.21 16.88
N SER A 42 10.48 19.11 16.57
CA SER A 42 9.02 19.15 16.40
C SER A 42 8.30 19.57 17.69
N LEU A 43 8.75 19.06 18.83
CA LEU A 43 8.18 19.40 20.14
C LEU A 43 8.45 20.86 20.50
N LEU A 44 9.71 21.32 20.34
CA LEU A 44 10.08 22.70 20.62
C LEU A 44 9.33 23.71 19.74
N LEU A 45 9.18 23.40 18.45
CA LEU A 45 8.44 24.25 17.52
C LEU A 45 6.94 24.28 17.83
N ALA A 46 6.36 23.15 18.24
CA ALA A 46 4.95 23.10 18.67
C ALA A 46 4.72 23.96 19.94
N VAL A 47 5.64 23.86 20.91
CA VAL A 47 5.58 24.69 22.13
C VAL A 47 5.77 26.16 21.79
N ALA A 48 6.76 26.52 20.95
CA ALA A 48 7.00 27.91 20.53
C ALA A 48 5.77 28.50 19.80
N CYS A 49 5.05 27.68 19.04
CA CYS A 49 3.81 28.08 18.36
C CYS A 49 2.71 28.50 19.35
N MET A 50 2.66 27.90 20.55
CA MET A 50 1.72 28.26 21.59
C MET A 50 2.05 29.63 22.25
N PHE A 51 3.34 29.97 22.36
CA PHE A 51 3.75 31.25 22.97
C PHE A 51 3.64 32.44 22.02
N LEU A 52 3.65 32.22 20.70
CA LEU A 52 3.58 33.27 19.68
C LEU A 52 2.15 33.51 19.15
N TRP A 53 1.15 33.27 19.98
CA TRP A 53 -0.27 33.42 19.64
C TRP A 53 -0.64 34.82 19.11
N GLU A 54 0.03 35.87 19.62
CA GLU A 54 -0.24 37.25 19.23
C GLU A 54 0.35 37.68 17.88
N LYS A 55 1.25 36.85 17.29
CA LYS A 55 1.97 37.17 16.03
C LYS A 55 1.58 36.16 14.93
N PRO A 56 0.50 36.38 14.19
CA PRO A 56 -0.07 35.36 13.29
C PRO A 56 0.89 34.92 12.15
N VAL A 57 1.75 35.82 11.66
CA VAL A 57 2.71 35.45 10.61
C VAL A 57 3.77 34.47 11.13
N TRP A 58 4.37 34.81 12.29
CA TRP A 58 5.39 33.96 12.92
C TRP A 58 4.80 32.62 13.37
N GLN A 59 3.60 32.63 13.91
CA GLN A 59 2.87 31.42 14.29
C GLN A 59 2.66 30.50 13.07
N THR A 60 2.27 31.07 11.93
CA THR A 60 2.05 30.29 10.69
C THR A 60 3.37 29.69 10.19
N CYS A 61 4.47 30.44 10.20
CA CYS A 61 5.79 29.95 9.81
C CYS A 61 6.25 28.79 10.72
N LEU A 62 6.11 28.97 12.04
CA LEU A 62 6.48 27.95 13.02
C LEU A 62 5.61 26.69 12.89
N LEU A 63 4.32 26.83 12.59
CA LEU A 63 3.44 25.69 12.35
C LEU A 63 3.90 24.87 11.14
N PHE A 64 4.26 25.53 10.03
CA PHE A 64 4.76 24.79 8.86
C PHE A 64 6.10 24.12 9.15
N LEU A 65 6.98 24.76 9.89
CA LEU A 65 8.24 24.18 10.29
C LEU A 65 8.04 22.98 11.23
N ALA A 66 7.08 23.08 12.15
CA ALA A 66 6.67 21.97 13.02
C ALA A 66 6.13 20.79 12.22
N VAL A 67 5.23 21.02 11.26
CA VAL A 67 4.69 19.97 10.39
C VAL A 67 5.80 19.32 9.56
N ALA A 68 6.74 20.11 9.02
CA ALA A 68 7.88 19.59 8.28
C ALA A 68 8.79 18.74 9.18
N SER A 69 9.07 19.19 10.40
CA SER A 69 9.89 18.41 11.35
C SER A 69 9.20 17.11 11.80
N VAL A 70 7.87 17.11 11.96
CA VAL A 70 7.07 15.89 12.19
C VAL A 70 7.19 14.94 10.99
N GLY A 71 7.13 15.44 9.76
CA GLY A 71 7.31 14.64 8.55
C GLY A 71 8.69 13.99 8.50
N ALA A 72 9.75 14.74 8.80
CA ALA A 72 11.11 14.24 8.85
C ALA A 72 11.30 13.18 9.96
N TRP A 73 10.81 13.46 11.15
CA TRP A 73 10.82 12.53 12.28
C TRP A 73 10.10 11.23 11.96
N HIS A 74 8.88 11.33 11.43
CA HIS A 74 8.06 10.17 11.06
C HIS A 74 8.75 9.30 10.02
N THR A 75 9.34 9.90 8.98
CA THR A 75 10.04 9.18 7.92
C THR A 75 11.28 8.46 8.46
N SER A 76 12.09 9.15 9.25
CA SER A 76 13.28 8.57 9.87
C SER A 76 12.92 7.44 10.85
N LEU A 77 11.85 7.59 11.64
CA LEU A 77 11.35 6.55 12.53
C LEU A 77 10.81 5.33 11.73
N PHE A 78 10.11 5.58 10.63
CA PHE A 78 9.57 4.53 9.76
C PHE A 78 10.71 3.75 9.09
N ALA A 79 11.74 4.44 8.60
CA ALA A 79 12.93 3.82 8.03
C ALA A 79 13.66 2.95 9.07
N LYS A 80 13.85 3.46 10.29
CA LYS A 80 14.47 2.71 11.39
C LYS A 80 13.69 1.43 11.75
N ARG A 81 12.36 1.50 11.77
CA ARG A 81 11.52 0.32 12.02
C ARG A 81 11.66 -0.75 10.93
N GLN A 82 12.02 -0.39 9.71
CA GLN A 82 12.26 -1.34 8.62
C GLN A 82 13.71 -1.83 8.55
N THR A 83 14.63 -1.18 9.25
CA THR A 83 16.01 -1.64 9.36
C THR A 83 16.05 -2.83 10.32
N VAL A 84 16.43 -3.99 9.84
CA VAL A 84 16.56 -5.21 10.61
C VAL A 84 17.99 -5.73 10.48
N ALA A 85 18.53 -6.25 11.57
CA ALA A 85 19.80 -6.96 11.53
C ALA A 85 19.60 -8.31 10.82
N PHE A 86 20.33 -8.50 9.73
CA PHE A 86 20.32 -9.74 8.98
C PHE A 86 21.30 -10.74 9.59
N ALA A 87 20.94 -12.02 9.59
CA ALA A 87 21.85 -13.08 9.98
C ALA A 87 22.93 -13.27 8.91
N GLU A 88 24.12 -13.65 9.34
CA GLU A 88 25.21 -14.03 8.43
C GLU A 88 25.08 -15.47 7.94
N ARG A 89 24.26 -16.28 8.60
CA ARG A 89 24.06 -17.71 8.30
C ARG A 89 22.61 -18.00 7.93
N ALA A 90 22.41 -19.07 7.18
CA ALA A 90 21.09 -19.57 6.89
C ALA A 90 20.40 -20.03 8.19
N GLU A 91 19.15 -19.66 8.35
CA GLU A 91 18.30 -20.01 9.50
C GLU A 91 16.99 -20.61 9.00
N GLN A 92 16.30 -21.29 9.90
CA GLN A 92 14.97 -21.81 9.63
C GLN A 92 13.93 -20.71 9.89
N TRP A 93 13.03 -20.51 8.92
CA TRP A 93 11.97 -19.53 9.00
C TRP A 93 10.62 -20.20 8.75
N LYS A 94 9.64 -19.84 9.58
CA LYS A 94 8.25 -20.20 9.34
C LYS A 94 7.53 -18.99 8.75
N ALA A 95 6.81 -19.21 7.66
CA ALA A 95 6.17 -18.13 6.93
C ALA A 95 4.80 -18.56 6.40
N VAL A 96 3.94 -17.58 6.14
CA VAL A 96 2.64 -17.77 5.48
C VAL A 96 2.65 -17.04 4.15
N VAL A 97 2.18 -17.71 3.10
CA VAL A 97 2.06 -17.14 1.74
C VAL A 97 0.93 -16.11 1.73
N VAL A 98 1.27 -14.86 1.39
CA VAL A 98 0.31 -13.72 1.39
C VAL A 98 0.06 -13.12 0.01
N SER A 99 0.65 -13.71 -1.04
CA SER A 99 0.33 -13.36 -2.43
C SER A 99 0.17 -14.63 -3.25
N ARG A 100 -0.55 -14.54 -4.36
CA ARG A 100 -0.64 -15.65 -5.32
C ARG A 100 0.76 -15.95 -5.85
N PRO A 101 1.24 -17.20 -5.81
CA PRO A 101 2.54 -17.57 -6.35
C PRO A 101 2.58 -17.33 -7.87
N VAL A 102 3.67 -16.73 -8.34
CA VAL A 102 3.92 -16.49 -9.77
C VAL A 102 4.95 -17.48 -10.24
N VAL A 103 4.51 -18.41 -11.08
CA VAL A 103 5.38 -19.45 -11.68
C VAL A 103 6.18 -18.82 -12.82
N LYS A 104 7.50 -18.93 -12.75
CA LYS A 104 8.45 -18.57 -13.80
C LYS A 104 9.15 -19.83 -14.28
N GLU A 105 9.93 -19.73 -15.35
CA GLU A 105 10.62 -20.88 -15.94
C GLU A 105 11.47 -21.67 -14.94
N ARG A 106 12.24 -20.96 -14.08
CA ARG A 106 13.21 -21.57 -13.15
C ARG A 106 12.87 -21.39 -11.67
N SER A 107 11.85 -20.64 -11.35
CA SER A 107 11.51 -20.32 -9.96
C SER A 107 10.03 -19.95 -9.78
N VAL A 108 9.51 -20.18 -8.58
CA VAL A 108 8.21 -19.68 -8.16
C VAL A 108 8.44 -18.50 -7.23
N SER A 109 7.92 -17.34 -7.59
CA SER A 109 8.08 -16.11 -6.80
C SER A 109 6.79 -15.79 -6.06
N MET A 110 6.90 -15.55 -4.75
CA MET A 110 5.76 -15.23 -3.88
C MET A 110 6.14 -14.25 -2.78
N ASP A 111 5.15 -13.57 -2.23
CA ASP A 111 5.31 -12.76 -1.04
C ASP A 111 4.87 -13.58 0.17
N VAL A 112 5.68 -13.58 1.21
CA VAL A 112 5.39 -14.27 2.46
C VAL A 112 5.50 -13.32 3.65
N VAL A 113 4.79 -13.62 4.71
CA VAL A 113 4.97 -12.98 6.03
C VAL A 113 5.59 -13.99 6.97
N ILE A 114 6.70 -13.61 7.58
CA ILE A 114 7.37 -14.46 8.58
C ILE A 114 6.55 -14.40 9.87
N VAL A 115 6.32 -15.56 10.48
CA VAL A 115 5.40 -15.70 11.62
C VAL A 115 6.16 -15.97 12.92
N ASP A 116 7.44 -16.35 12.83
CA ASP A 116 8.23 -16.78 13.97
C ASP A 116 9.60 -16.06 14.01
N GLY A 117 10.17 -15.95 15.22
CA GLY A 117 11.49 -15.40 15.44
C GLY A 117 11.57 -13.87 15.35
N ARG A 118 12.80 -13.36 15.25
CA ARG A 118 13.12 -11.92 15.24
C ARG A 118 12.59 -11.14 14.04
N MET A 119 12.15 -11.86 13.01
CA MET A 119 11.59 -11.29 11.77
C MET A 119 10.07 -11.47 11.71
N ALA A 120 9.40 -11.82 12.81
CA ALA A 120 7.95 -11.96 12.86
C ALA A 120 7.25 -10.68 12.36
N GLU A 121 6.09 -10.84 11.70
CA GLU A 121 5.30 -9.78 11.07
C GLU A 121 5.97 -9.12 9.84
N ARG A 122 7.18 -9.52 9.45
CA ARG A 122 7.88 -8.91 8.32
C ARG A 122 7.51 -9.58 7.01
N LYS A 123 7.26 -8.73 6.00
CA LYS A 123 6.95 -9.17 4.65
C LYS A 123 8.25 -9.37 3.86
N VAL A 124 8.40 -10.55 3.29
CA VAL A 124 9.61 -10.97 2.56
C VAL A 124 9.20 -11.47 1.17
N ARG A 125 9.99 -11.15 0.15
CA ARG A 125 9.82 -11.73 -1.18
C ARG A 125 10.69 -12.97 -1.30
N VAL A 126 10.04 -14.11 -1.51
CA VAL A 126 10.70 -15.41 -1.62
C VAL A 126 10.62 -15.90 -3.07
N SER A 127 11.73 -16.44 -3.55
CA SER A 127 11.80 -17.16 -4.81
C SER A 127 12.26 -18.58 -4.53
N LEU A 128 11.36 -19.54 -4.70
CA LEU A 128 11.68 -20.98 -4.59
C LEU A 128 12.25 -21.46 -5.93
N GLN A 129 13.31 -22.20 -5.90
CA GLN A 129 13.82 -22.88 -7.08
C GLN A 129 12.82 -23.94 -7.53
N ARG A 130 12.51 -23.95 -8.82
CA ARG A 130 11.64 -24.96 -9.41
C ARG A 130 12.45 -26.23 -9.67
N GLY A 131 12.13 -27.28 -8.98
CA GLY A 131 12.74 -28.60 -9.09
C GLY A 131 11.72 -29.66 -8.73
N ALA A 132 11.99 -30.91 -9.10
CA ALA A 132 11.27 -32.03 -8.54
C ALA A 132 11.87 -32.31 -7.17
N SER A 133 11.23 -31.79 -6.12
CA SER A 133 11.63 -32.08 -4.74
C SER A 133 11.68 -33.61 -4.54
N SER A 134 12.72 -34.09 -3.89
CA SER A 134 12.87 -35.50 -3.51
C SER A 134 11.68 -36.01 -2.67
N ASP A 135 10.93 -35.12 -2.04
CA ASP A 135 9.79 -35.42 -1.17
C ASP A 135 8.42 -35.28 -1.85
N GLY A 136 8.38 -35.15 -3.19
CA GLY A 136 7.13 -35.10 -3.97
C GLY A 136 6.35 -33.79 -3.89
N PHE A 137 6.83 -32.76 -3.18
CA PHE A 137 6.20 -31.46 -3.14
C PHE A 137 6.71 -30.56 -4.27
N CYS A 138 5.81 -30.10 -5.11
CA CYS A 138 6.12 -29.16 -6.19
C CYS A 138 5.88 -27.72 -5.72
N ALA A 139 6.84 -26.82 -5.96
CA ALA A 139 6.67 -25.40 -5.63
C ALA A 139 5.47 -24.77 -6.35
N ASP A 140 5.07 -25.34 -7.49
CA ASP A 140 3.92 -24.91 -8.29
C ASP A 140 2.55 -25.20 -7.59
N SER A 141 2.53 -26.12 -6.61
CA SER A 141 1.29 -26.48 -5.88
C SER A 141 0.94 -25.55 -4.73
N LEU A 142 1.86 -24.67 -4.35
CA LEU A 142 1.65 -23.72 -3.25
C LEU A 142 0.54 -22.71 -3.59
N ARG A 143 -0.30 -22.45 -2.60
CA ARG A 143 -1.44 -21.54 -2.71
C ARG A 143 -1.35 -20.39 -1.72
N LEU A 144 -2.18 -19.39 -1.95
CA LEU A 144 -2.39 -18.30 -1.00
C LEU A 144 -2.87 -18.85 0.34
N GLY A 145 -2.21 -18.45 1.43
CA GLY A 145 -2.55 -18.88 2.80
C GLY A 145 -1.80 -20.11 3.27
N ASP A 146 -1.07 -20.79 2.41
CA ASP A 146 -0.28 -21.96 2.82
C ASP A 146 0.87 -21.53 3.74
N GLY A 147 1.16 -22.39 4.72
CA GLY A 147 2.33 -22.25 5.57
C GLY A 147 3.54 -22.92 4.95
N LEU A 148 4.69 -22.31 5.17
CA LEU A 148 5.96 -22.70 4.60
C LEU A 148 7.05 -22.68 5.67
N ALA A 149 7.77 -23.79 5.84
CA ALA A 149 9.05 -23.82 6.55
C ALA A 149 10.17 -23.76 5.51
N MET A 150 11.14 -22.88 5.70
CA MET A 150 12.24 -22.69 4.76
C MET A 150 13.57 -22.50 5.50
N TRP A 151 14.63 -23.11 4.98
CA TRP A 151 15.99 -22.94 5.44
C TRP A 151 16.74 -22.06 4.45
N THR A 152 16.96 -20.79 4.80
CA THR A 152 17.56 -19.83 3.88
C THR A 152 18.19 -18.64 4.59
N LEU A 153 19.07 -17.95 3.87
CA LEU A 153 19.62 -16.67 4.27
C LEU A 153 18.72 -15.55 3.72
N LEU A 154 18.13 -14.78 4.63
CA LEU A 154 17.42 -13.57 4.27
C LEU A 154 18.44 -12.48 3.91
N LYS A 155 18.31 -11.91 2.71
CA LYS A 155 19.19 -10.84 2.24
C LYS A 155 18.46 -9.50 2.22
N PRO A 156 19.17 -8.39 2.49
CA PRO A 156 18.61 -7.06 2.31
C PRO A 156 18.19 -6.86 0.85
N ILE A 157 17.28 -5.93 0.65
CA ILE A 157 16.84 -5.55 -0.69
C ILE A 157 17.94 -4.68 -1.31
N GLU A 158 18.64 -5.23 -2.29
CA GLU A 158 19.69 -4.55 -3.04
C GLU A 158 19.20 -4.15 -4.43
N PRO A 159 19.74 -3.10 -5.03
CA PRO A 159 19.43 -2.74 -6.41
C PRO A 159 19.88 -3.84 -7.38
N PHE A 160 19.09 -4.08 -8.44
CA PHE A 160 19.47 -4.97 -9.50
C PHE A 160 20.54 -4.31 -10.40
N GLY A 161 21.75 -4.89 -10.40
CA GLY A 161 22.85 -4.44 -11.25
C GLY A 161 23.52 -3.11 -10.82
N LYS A 162 24.54 -2.67 -11.54
CA LYS A 162 25.16 -1.36 -11.35
C LYS A 162 24.23 -0.28 -11.91
N GLN A 163 23.40 0.28 -11.05
CA GLN A 163 22.49 1.38 -11.39
C GLN A 163 23.31 2.67 -11.60
N LYS A 164 23.82 2.87 -12.80
CA LYS A 164 24.58 4.07 -13.20
C LYS A 164 23.71 5.21 -13.77
N GLU A 165 22.40 5.00 -13.96
CA GLU A 165 21.55 5.99 -14.64
C GLU A 165 20.50 6.58 -13.70
N ALA A 166 20.50 7.89 -13.55
CA ALA A 166 19.65 8.68 -12.66
C ALA A 166 18.13 8.58 -12.96
N TYR A 167 17.74 8.02 -14.09
CA TYR A 167 16.36 7.92 -14.56
C TYR A 167 15.75 6.51 -14.46
N ARG A 168 16.45 5.56 -13.88
CA ARG A 168 15.93 4.19 -13.73
C ARG A 168 15.07 4.02 -12.50
N PHE A 169 14.00 3.20 -12.66
CA PHE A 169 13.10 2.79 -11.58
C PHE A 169 13.87 2.26 -10.36
N ASN A 170 13.71 2.92 -9.20
CA ASN A 170 14.37 2.51 -7.97
C ASN A 170 13.63 1.36 -7.30
N TYR A 171 14.02 0.14 -7.65
CA TYR A 171 13.43 -1.10 -7.14
C TYR A 171 13.47 -1.21 -5.61
N VAL A 172 14.55 -0.74 -4.97
CA VAL A 172 14.69 -0.79 -3.50
C VAL A 172 13.65 0.08 -2.82
N ARG A 173 13.46 1.32 -3.29
CA ARG A 173 12.44 2.24 -2.78
C ARG A 173 11.03 1.69 -3.00
N TRP A 174 10.78 1.14 -4.18
CA TRP A 174 9.49 0.53 -4.49
C TRP A 174 9.17 -0.63 -3.55
N MET A 175 10.11 -1.55 -3.33
CA MET A 175 9.94 -2.68 -2.40
C MET A 175 9.66 -2.19 -0.97
N ARG A 176 10.43 -1.21 -0.49
CA ARG A 176 10.25 -0.62 0.83
C ARG A 176 8.89 0.07 0.98
N ALA A 177 8.45 0.82 -0.02
CA ALA A 177 7.12 1.45 -0.06
C ALA A 177 5.99 0.40 0.04
N HIS A 178 6.20 -0.80 -0.49
CA HIS A 178 5.25 -1.93 -0.39
C HIS A 178 5.44 -2.80 0.85
N GLY A 179 6.26 -2.34 1.82
CA GLY A 179 6.45 -2.99 3.12
C GLY A 179 7.35 -4.21 3.12
N PHE A 180 8.11 -4.44 2.06
CA PHE A 180 9.11 -5.51 2.03
C PHE A 180 10.36 -5.10 2.82
N VAL A 181 10.88 -6.06 3.60
CA VAL A 181 12.10 -5.85 4.38
C VAL A 181 13.27 -6.63 3.81
N ALA A 182 13.01 -7.80 3.24
CA ALA A 182 14.03 -8.71 2.76
C ALA A 182 13.60 -9.44 1.48
N ARG A 183 14.58 -10.08 0.87
CA ARG A 183 14.38 -11.08 -0.18
C ARG A 183 15.10 -12.39 0.19
N ALA A 184 14.56 -13.51 -0.29
CA ALA A 184 15.19 -14.80 -0.12
C ALA A 184 15.13 -15.61 -1.42
N PHE A 185 16.17 -16.37 -1.66
CA PHE A 185 16.19 -17.42 -2.68
C PHE A 185 16.36 -18.75 -1.97
N VAL A 186 15.40 -19.65 -2.14
CA VAL A 186 15.38 -20.96 -1.48
C VAL A 186 15.63 -22.01 -2.54
N ARG A 187 16.66 -22.84 -2.31
CA ARG A 187 16.99 -23.96 -3.18
C ARG A 187 15.98 -25.08 -3.01
N ASP A 188 15.91 -25.91 -4.01
CA ASP A 188 15.16 -27.16 -3.94
C ASP A 188 15.65 -28.04 -2.77
N GLY A 189 14.73 -28.69 -2.04
CA GLY A 189 15.05 -29.45 -0.83
C GLY A 189 15.28 -28.61 0.45
N CYS A 190 15.34 -27.28 0.38
CA CYS A 190 15.52 -26.41 1.53
C CYS A 190 14.19 -25.76 2.01
N TRP A 191 13.06 -26.31 1.63
CA TRP A 191 11.74 -25.87 2.06
C TRP A 191 10.76 -27.04 2.16
N ALA A 192 9.74 -26.89 3.01
CA ALA A 192 8.64 -27.85 3.14
C ALA A 192 7.33 -27.12 3.42
N PRO A 193 6.20 -27.60 2.88
CA PRO A 193 4.90 -27.13 3.31
C PRO A 193 4.67 -27.52 4.77
N MET A 194 4.13 -26.60 5.56
CA MET A 194 3.88 -26.80 6.98
C MET A 194 2.60 -26.09 7.38
N ALA A 195 1.78 -26.70 8.21
CA ALA A 195 0.66 -26.00 8.84
C ALA A 195 1.21 -24.95 9.81
N VAL A 196 1.12 -23.68 9.45
CA VAL A 196 1.59 -22.54 10.25
C VAL A 196 0.40 -21.76 10.78
N GLY A 197 0.34 -21.55 12.09
CA GLY A 197 -0.65 -20.68 12.71
C GLY A 197 -0.47 -19.22 12.25
N LYS A 198 -1.57 -18.47 12.21
CA LYS A 198 -1.57 -17.04 11.83
C LYS A 198 -1.24 -16.12 13.02
N ASP A 199 -0.84 -16.67 14.18
CA ASP A 199 -0.70 -15.91 15.42
C ASP A 199 0.46 -14.91 15.40
N GLY A 200 1.51 -15.18 14.63
CA GLY A 200 2.63 -14.25 14.38
C GLY A 200 2.33 -13.17 13.31
N MET A 201 1.09 -13.03 12.84
CA MET A 201 0.70 -11.98 11.89
C MET A 201 -0.06 -10.87 12.59
N THR A 202 0.17 -9.62 12.19
CA THR A 202 -0.62 -8.46 12.62
C THR A 202 -2.10 -8.62 12.24
N PHE A 203 -3.03 -8.05 13.03
CA PHE A 203 -4.46 -8.07 12.72
C PHE A 203 -4.77 -7.62 11.28
N MET A 204 -4.15 -6.55 10.81
CA MET A 204 -4.34 -6.04 9.45
C MET A 204 -3.84 -7.03 8.38
N GLN A 205 -2.74 -7.72 8.63
CA GLN A 205 -2.22 -8.76 7.73
C GLN A 205 -3.18 -9.95 7.64
N ARG A 206 -3.73 -10.39 8.78
CA ARG A 206 -4.76 -11.46 8.82
C ARG A 206 -6.03 -11.06 8.07
N LEU A 207 -6.50 -9.83 8.30
CA LEU A 207 -7.69 -9.29 7.62
C LEU A 207 -7.48 -9.25 6.10
N ARG A 208 -6.33 -8.74 5.66
CA ARG A 208 -5.96 -8.70 4.25
C ARG A 208 -5.86 -10.10 3.64
N LEU A 209 -5.21 -11.03 4.32
CA LEU A 209 -5.11 -12.41 3.86
C LEU A 209 -6.49 -13.06 3.72
N ASN A 210 -7.37 -12.90 4.71
CA ASN A 210 -8.73 -13.43 4.65
C ASN A 210 -9.53 -12.84 3.48
N ALA A 211 -9.39 -11.53 3.23
CA ALA A 211 -10.03 -10.88 2.08
C ALA A 211 -9.50 -11.44 0.74
N LEU A 212 -8.20 -11.67 0.63
CA LEU A 212 -7.60 -12.28 -0.55
C LEU A 212 -8.04 -13.73 -0.75
N LEU A 213 -8.24 -14.50 0.34
CA LEU A 213 -8.81 -15.85 0.27
C LEU A 213 -10.27 -15.84 -0.21
N VAL A 214 -11.05 -14.84 0.20
CA VAL A 214 -12.41 -14.64 -0.35
C VAL A 214 -12.33 -14.31 -1.84
N ARG A 215 -11.39 -13.46 -2.26
CA ARG A 215 -11.15 -13.16 -3.68
C ARG A 215 -10.85 -14.42 -4.48
N GLU A 216 -9.99 -15.32 -4.00
CA GLU A 216 -9.68 -16.59 -4.67
C GLU A 216 -10.93 -17.46 -4.85
N ARG A 217 -11.81 -17.50 -3.84
CA ARG A 217 -13.10 -18.21 -3.94
C ARG A 217 -13.99 -17.60 -5.02
N LEU A 218 -14.07 -16.27 -5.11
CA LEU A 218 -14.83 -15.57 -6.14
C LEU A 218 -14.27 -15.83 -7.55
N ILE A 219 -12.95 -15.87 -7.70
CA ILE A 219 -12.31 -16.27 -8.97
C ILE A 219 -12.74 -17.69 -9.35
N GLY A 220 -12.69 -18.64 -8.41
CA GLY A 220 -13.15 -20.01 -8.65
C GLY A 220 -14.65 -20.12 -9.00
N VAL A 221 -15.49 -19.18 -8.54
CA VAL A 221 -16.88 -19.09 -8.99
C VAL A 221 -16.96 -18.62 -10.44
N LEU A 222 -16.19 -17.59 -10.81
CA LEU A 222 -16.13 -17.10 -12.20
C LEU A 222 -15.62 -18.16 -13.18
N GLU A 223 -14.69 -19.02 -12.75
CA GLU A 223 -14.22 -20.17 -13.54
C GLU A 223 -15.33 -21.17 -13.89
N ARG A 224 -16.32 -21.32 -12.99
CA ARG A 224 -17.46 -22.23 -13.19
C ARG A 224 -18.59 -21.63 -14.01
N CYS A 225 -18.58 -20.32 -14.29
CA CYS A 225 -19.64 -19.65 -15.04
C CYS A 225 -19.60 -19.92 -16.55
N GLY A 226 -18.65 -20.71 -17.07
CA GLY A 226 -18.57 -21.09 -18.49
C GLY A 226 -18.23 -19.94 -19.43
N MET A 227 -17.64 -18.85 -18.92
CA MET A 227 -17.13 -17.74 -19.74
C MET A 227 -15.91 -18.19 -20.55
N ASP A 228 -15.74 -17.57 -21.72
CA ASP A 228 -14.51 -17.70 -22.47
C ASP A 228 -13.28 -17.30 -21.64
N ASP A 229 -12.18 -18.05 -21.76
CA ASP A 229 -10.98 -17.85 -20.94
C ASP A 229 -10.38 -16.44 -21.09
N GLY A 230 -10.40 -15.87 -22.30
CA GLY A 230 -9.94 -14.51 -22.55
C GLY A 230 -10.79 -13.48 -21.82
N ALA A 231 -12.13 -13.58 -21.96
CA ALA A 231 -13.08 -12.69 -21.30
C ALA A 231 -12.98 -12.83 -19.77
N ARG A 232 -12.88 -14.03 -19.24
CA ARG A 232 -12.76 -14.31 -17.80
C ARG A 232 -11.52 -13.64 -17.20
N ARG A 233 -10.36 -13.76 -17.85
CA ARG A 233 -9.10 -13.13 -17.39
C ARG A 233 -9.24 -11.59 -17.30
N VAL A 234 -9.85 -10.99 -18.34
CA VAL A 234 -10.07 -9.53 -18.36
C VAL A 234 -11.07 -9.12 -17.28
N VAL A 235 -12.19 -9.81 -17.13
CA VAL A 235 -13.20 -9.54 -16.08
C VAL A 235 -12.56 -9.66 -14.69
N THR A 236 -11.80 -10.73 -14.42
CA THR A 236 -11.11 -10.94 -13.15
C THR A 236 -10.12 -9.81 -12.85
N ALA A 237 -9.36 -9.36 -13.86
CA ALA A 237 -8.42 -8.26 -13.69
C ALA A 237 -9.13 -6.93 -13.39
N MET A 238 -10.22 -6.64 -14.09
CA MET A 238 -10.96 -5.37 -13.95
C MET A 238 -11.84 -5.30 -12.71
N THR A 239 -12.39 -6.45 -12.25
CA THR A 239 -13.31 -6.48 -11.09
C THR A 239 -12.63 -6.86 -9.79
N LEU A 240 -11.75 -7.85 -9.80
CA LEU A 240 -11.07 -8.40 -8.62
C LEU A 240 -9.60 -7.98 -8.52
N GLY A 241 -9.07 -7.30 -9.55
CA GLY A 241 -7.70 -6.78 -9.54
C GLY A 241 -6.62 -7.84 -9.72
N ASP A 242 -6.98 -9.05 -10.09
CA ASP A 242 -6.01 -10.11 -10.34
C ASP A 242 -5.51 -10.10 -11.78
N LYS A 243 -4.25 -9.74 -11.94
CA LYS A 243 -3.56 -9.68 -13.24
C LYS A 243 -2.64 -10.86 -13.49
N THR A 244 -2.62 -11.84 -12.59
CA THR A 244 -1.66 -12.96 -12.65
C THR A 244 -1.90 -13.87 -13.85
N GLU A 245 -3.15 -14.03 -14.26
CA GLU A 245 -3.53 -14.85 -15.42
C GLU A 245 -3.54 -14.11 -16.76
N LEU A 246 -3.37 -12.77 -16.73
CA LEU A 246 -3.25 -12.01 -17.97
C LEU A 246 -1.93 -12.36 -18.67
N GLY A 247 -2.02 -13.00 -19.85
CA GLY A 247 -0.88 -13.26 -20.73
C GLY A 247 -0.16 -11.95 -21.10
N ASN A 248 1.10 -12.08 -21.49
CA ASN A 248 1.86 -10.92 -21.98
C ASN A 248 1.22 -10.36 -23.25
N ASP A 249 0.69 -11.23 -24.13
CA ASP A 249 0.03 -10.83 -25.36
C ASP A 249 -1.15 -9.88 -25.11
N VAL A 250 -2.02 -10.22 -24.17
CA VAL A 250 -3.16 -9.34 -23.78
C VAL A 250 -2.67 -8.02 -23.19
N LYS A 251 -1.61 -8.05 -22.36
CA LYS A 251 -1.02 -6.83 -21.79
C LYS A 251 -0.42 -5.94 -22.86
N ASP A 252 0.23 -6.52 -23.85
CA ASP A 252 0.85 -5.82 -24.96
C ASP A 252 -0.22 -5.21 -25.87
N ASP A 253 -1.29 -5.93 -26.22
CA ASP A 253 -2.42 -5.42 -26.98
C ASP A 253 -3.08 -4.21 -26.32
N TYR A 254 -3.35 -4.31 -25.00
CA TYR A 254 -3.90 -3.19 -24.23
C TYR A 254 -2.90 -2.03 -24.07
N SER A 255 -1.60 -2.29 -24.11
CA SER A 255 -0.56 -1.26 -24.07
C SER A 255 -0.46 -0.53 -25.41
N VAL A 256 -0.48 -1.25 -26.51
CA VAL A 256 -0.43 -0.70 -27.88
C VAL A 256 -1.67 0.14 -28.17
N SER A 257 -2.85 -0.31 -27.72
CA SER A 257 -4.12 0.44 -27.88
C SER A 257 -4.24 1.65 -26.92
N GLY A 258 -3.25 1.87 -26.04
CA GLY A 258 -3.32 2.92 -24.99
C GLY A 258 -4.34 2.65 -23.88
N ALA A 259 -4.99 1.50 -23.89
CA ALA A 259 -6.04 1.11 -22.95
C ALA A 259 -5.53 0.37 -21.70
N SER A 260 -4.22 0.32 -21.49
CA SER A 260 -3.60 -0.38 -20.34
C SER A 260 -4.12 0.12 -18.97
N HIS A 261 -4.60 1.36 -18.90
CA HIS A 261 -5.21 1.92 -17.69
C HIS A 261 -6.56 1.27 -17.34
N LEU A 262 -7.28 0.71 -18.32
CA LEU A 262 -8.54 -0.02 -18.10
C LEU A 262 -8.31 -1.36 -17.39
N LEU A 263 -7.17 -2.01 -17.62
CA LEU A 263 -6.76 -3.22 -16.90
C LEU A 263 -6.33 -2.93 -15.45
N ALA A 264 -6.13 -1.66 -15.11
CA ALA A 264 -5.83 -1.26 -13.75
C ALA A 264 -7.14 -0.84 -13.05
N LEU A 265 -7.38 -1.37 -11.87
CA LEU A 265 -8.45 -0.88 -11.02
C LEU A 265 -8.22 0.59 -10.72
N SER A 266 -9.13 1.42 -11.20
CA SER A 266 -9.06 2.86 -11.08
C SER A 266 -10.04 3.40 -10.03
N GLY A 267 -9.80 4.64 -9.59
CA GLY A 267 -10.73 5.36 -8.73
C GLY A 267 -12.12 5.55 -9.36
N LEU A 268 -12.21 5.57 -10.70
CA LEU A 268 -13.47 5.66 -11.42
C LEU A 268 -14.35 4.42 -11.18
N HIS A 269 -13.77 3.21 -11.23
CA HIS A 269 -14.50 1.97 -10.94
C HIS A 269 -15.10 2.03 -9.53
N LEU A 270 -14.30 2.47 -8.54
CA LEU A 270 -14.78 2.60 -7.17
C LEU A 270 -15.87 3.69 -7.04
N GLY A 271 -15.74 4.77 -7.77
CA GLY A 271 -16.74 5.85 -7.84
C GLY A 271 -18.08 5.35 -8.38
N VAL A 272 -18.07 4.54 -9.43
CA VAL A 272 -19.29 3.94 -10.00
C VAL A 272 -19.93 2.97 -9.00
N ILE A 273 -19.13 2.11 -8.35
CA ILE A 273 -19.64 1.19 -7.32
C ILE A 273 -20.28 2.00 -6.18
N TYR A 274 -19.63 3.07 -5.71
CA TYR A 274 -20.19 3.93 -4.67
C TYR A 274 -21.50 4.61 -5.11
N LEU A 275 -21.59 5.10 -6.34
CA LEU A 275 -22.80 5.71 -6.86
C LEU A 275 -23.98 4.72 -6.86
N VAL A 276 -23.75 3.49 -7.35
CA VAL A 276 -24.77 2.43 -7.34
C VAL A 276 -25.18 2.08 -5.92
N LEU A 277 -24.23 1.85 -5.01
CA LEU A 277 -24.52 1.56 -3.62
C LEU A 277 -25.26 2.71 -2.93
N SER A 278 -24.83 3.94 -3.17
CA SER A 278 -25.48 5.12 -2.61
C SER A 278 -26.91 5.26 -3.13
N PHE A 279 -27.14 5.06 -4.43
CA PHE A 279 -28.48 5.08 -5.02
C PHE A 279 -29.41 4.02 -4.41
N LEU A 280 -28.91 2.80 -4.20
CA LEU A 280 -29.69 1.70 -3.64
C LEU A 280 -29.97 1.86 -2.14
N LEU A 281 -28.99 2.35 -1.37
CA LEU A 281 -29.03 2.36 0.10
C LEU A 281 -29.56 3.68 0.68
N VAL A 282 -29.44 4.80 -0.05
CA VAL A 282 -29.78 6.15 0.45
C VAL A 282 -31.15 6.65 -0.03
N ARG A 283 -31.96 5.78 -0.59
CA ARG A 283 -33.29 6.13 -1.15
C ARG A 283 -34.26 6.77 -0.12
N TYR A 284 -34.09 6.47 1.20
CA TYR A 284 -34.94 6.98 2.26
C TYR A 284 -34.22 8.03 3.11
N PRO A 285 -34.74 9.28 3.24
CA PRO A 285 -34.03 10.40 3.88
C PRO A 285 -33.70 10.16 5.37
N TRP A 286 -34.53 9.44 6.11
CA TRP A 286 -34.30 9.14 7.53
C TRP A 286 -33.26 8.02 7.76
N LYS A 287 -32.90 7.23 6.73
CA LYS A 287 -31.84 6.21 6.74
C LYS A 287 -30.55 6.67 6.07
N SER A 288 -30.46 7.95 5.66
CA SER A 288 -29.36 8.44 4.84
C SER A 288 -27.97 8.26 5.49
N VAL A 289 -27.84 8.53 6.78
CA VAL A 289 -26.56 8.38 7.52
C VAL A 289 -26.16 6.90 7.62
N PHE A 290 -27.10 6.03 7.99
CA PHE A 290 -26.84 4.59 8.07
C PHE A 290 -26.54 3.99 6.70
N GLY A 291 -27.32 4.35 5.68
CA GLY A 291 -27.07 3.92 4.29
C GLY A 291 -25.71 4.35 3.77
N GLN A 292 -25.30 5.57 4.05
CA GLN A 292 -23.97 6.07 3.70
C GLN A 292 -22.84 5.34 4.46
N ALA A 293 -23.03 5.05 5.73
CA ALA A 293 -22.06 4.29 6.51
C ALA A 293 -21.90 2.85 5.95
N VAL A 294 -23.00 2.20 5.58
CA VAL A 294 -22.98 0.87 4.95
C VAL A 294 -22.30 0.93 3.58
N ALA A 295 -22.57 1.96 2.75
CA ALA A 295 -21.92 2.14 1.46
C ALA A 295 -20.40 2.31 1.63
N VAL A 296 -19.96 3.14 2.58
CA VAL A 296 -18.53 3.33 2.88
C VAL A 296 -17.90 2.02 3.39
N ALA A 297 -18.57 1.29 4.26
CA ALA A 297 -18.08 -0.01 4.75
C ALA A 297 -17.94 -1.03 3.59
N ALA A 298 -18.89 -1.09 2.68
CA ALA A 298 -18.84 -1.94 1.49
C ALA A 298 -17.67 -1.55 0.56
N ILE A 299 -17.42 -0.25 0.38
CA ILE A 299 -16.26 0.26 -0.37
C ILE A 299 -14.94 -0.20 0.28
N TRP A 300 -14.78 -0.07 1.59
CA TRP A 300 -13.57 -0.52 2.27
C TRP A 300 -13.40 -2.05 2.23
N PHE A 301 -14.50 -2.80 2.32
CA PHE A 301 -14.47 -4.25 2.11
C PHE A 301 -13.97 -4.60 0.70
N TYR A 302 -14.49 -3.91 -0.32
CA TYR A 302 -14.02 -4.08 -1.70
C TYR A 302 -12.53 -3.73 -1.88
N VAL A 303 -12.05 -2.64 -1.25
CA VAL A 303 -10.62 -2.26 -1.24
C VAL A 303 -9.74 -3.37 -0.67
N LEU A 304 -10.17 -4.00 0.42
CA LEU A 304 -9.47 -5.16 1.02
C LEU A 304 -9.48 -6.36 0.08
N LEU A 305 -10.63 -6.67 -0.52
CA LEU A 305 -10.81 -7.77 -1.46
C LEU A 305 -9.86 -7.69 -2.65
N VAL A 306 -9.68 -6.48 -3.18
CA VAL A 306 -8.81 -6.22 -4.35
C VAL A 306 -7.31 -6.19 -3.97
N GLY A 307 -6.97 -6.21 -2.68
CA GLY A 307 -5.59 -6.21 -2.20
C GLY A 307 -4.98 -4.86 -1.93
N MET A 308 -5.80 -3.79 -1.81
CA MET A 308 -5.39 -2.43 -1.41
C MET A 308 -4.41 -1.74 -2.37
N PRO A 309 -4.64 -1.70 -3.69
CA PRO A 309 -3.81 -0.91 -4.59
C PRO A 309 -3.94 0.59 -4.25
N SER A 310 -2.84 1.35 -4.40
CA SER A 310 -2.75 2.75 -3.95
C SER A 310 -3.82 3.66 -4.59
N SER A 311 -4.16 3.44 -5.87
CA SER A 311 -5.21 4.17 -6.58
C SER A 311 -6.61 3.96 -5.97
N VAL A 312 -6.92 2.71 -5.58
CA VAL A 312 -8.22 2.35 -5.01
C VAL A 312 -8.34 2.83 -3.56
N VAL A 313 -7.27 2.68 -2.76
CA VAL A 313 -7.20 3.22 -1.39
C VAL A 313 -7.43 4.72 -1.38
N ARG A 314 -6.76 5.48 -2.27
CA ARG A 314 -6.98 6.93 -2.39
C ARG A 314 -8.43 7.26 -2.68
N ALA A 315 -9.03 6.61 -3.67
CA ALA A 315 -10.43 6.85 -4.03
C ALA A 315 -11.38 6.53 -2.86
N ALA A 316 -11.12 5.45 -2.11
CA ALA A 316 -11.90 5.11 -0.92
C ALA A 316 -11.80 6.17 0.18
N VAL A 317 -10.60 6.69 0.44
CA VAL A 317 -10.41 7.78 1.42
C VAL A 317 -11.14 9.04 0.97
N VAL A 318 -11.03 9.43 -0.31
CA VAL A 318 -11.76 10.59 -0.87
C VAL A 318 -13.27 10.40 -0.74
N ILE A 319 -13.80 9.22 -1.08
CA ILE A 319 -15.22 8.89 -0.95
C ILE A 319 -15.66 8.99 0.51
N THR A 320 -14.86 8.47 1.43
CA THR A 320 -15.14 8.52 2.88
C THR A 320 -15.22 9.96 3.38
N ILE A 321 -14.24 10.80 3.02
CA ILE A 321 -14.22 12.22 3.38
C ILE A 321 -15.44 12.94 2.78
N TYR A 322 -15.69 12.72 1.48
CA TYR A 322 -16.80 13.31 0.76
C TYR A 322 -18.14 12.96 1.41
N THR A 323 -18.34 11.69 1.75
CA THR A 323 -19.54 11.20 2.42
C THR A 323 -19.69 11.81 3.82
N THR A 324 -18.59 11.91 4.58
CA THR A 324 -18.59 12.53 5.91
C THR A 324 -18.98 14.01 5.83
N VAL A 325 -18.40 14.77 4.90
CA VAL A 325 -18.73 16.18 4.69
C VAL A 325 -20.18 16.36 4.25
N LEU A 326 -20.71 15.44 3.43
CA LEU A 326 -22.10 15.42 3.02
C LEU A 326 -23.04 15.25 4.23
N ILE A 327 -22.76 14.28 5.11
CA ILE A 327 -23.53 14.01 6.30
C ILE A 327 -23.50 15.22 7.25
N MET A 328 -22.36 15.89 7.34
CA MET A 328 -22.20 17.09 8.20
C MET A 328 -22.84 18.37 7.60
N GLY A 329 -23.41 18.31 6.39
CA GLY A 329 -24.05 19.47 5.74
C GLY A 329 -23.08 20.61 5.39
N ARG A 330 -21.78 20.34 5.31
CA ARG A 330 -20.74 21.36 5.02
C ARG A 330 -20.46 21.49 3.53
N SER A 331 -19.94 22.67 3.14
CA SER A 331 -19.51 22.95 1.76
C SER A 331 -18.33 22.05 1.37
N ARG A 332 -18.37 21.55 0.15
CA ARG A 332 -17.39 20.62 -0.39
C ARG A 332 -16.24 21.40 -1.03
N LEU A 333 -15.04 21.23 -0.52
CA LEU A 333 -13.82 21.79 -1.09
C LEU A 333 -12.96 20.62 -1.63
N PRO A 334 -13.05 20.30 -2.94
CA PRO A 334 -12.43 19.10 -3.50
C PRO A 334 -10.91 19.08 -3.32
N TYR A 335 -10.22 20.20 -3.52
CA TYR A 335 -8.77 20.28 -3.33
C TYR A 335 -8.34 20.07 -1.88
N ASN A 336 -9.16 20.52 -0.93
CA ASN A 336 -8.87 20.33 0.49
C ASN A 336 -9.06 18.85 0.90
N ALA A 337 -10.08 18.20 0.37
CA ALA A 337 -10.30 16.76 0.58
C ALA A 337 -9.16 15.92 -0.04
N LEU A 338 -8.69 16.30 -1.24
CA LEU A 338 -7.57 15.63 -1.90
C LEU A 338 -6.27 15.81 -1.10
N ALA A 339 -5.97 17.03 -0.64
CA ALA A 339 -4.80 17.32 0.19
C ALA A 339 -4.85 16.60 1.55
N PHE A 340 -6.02 16.53 2.17
CA PHE A 340 -6.21 15.74 3.40
C PHE A 340 -5.99 14.24 3.15
N THR A 341 -6.48 13.72 2.03
CA THR A 341 -6.23 12.33 1.62
C THR A 341 -4.73 12.04 1.47
N ALA A 342 -3.99 12.93 0.79
CA ALA A 342 -2.54 12.82 0.67
C ALA A 342 -1.86 12.82 2.04
N THR A 343 -2.27 13.72 2.92
CA THR A 343 -1.76 13.80 4.30
C THR A 343 -1.98 12.48 5.04
N CYS A 344 -3.19 11.93 5.01
CA CYS A 344 -3.50 10.65 5.65
C CYS A 344 -2.65 9.50 5.11
N MET A 345 -2.51 9.40 3.78
CA MET A 345 -1.71 8.34 3.16
C MET A 345 -0.22 8.46 3.51
N LEU A 346 0.32 9.68 3.52
CA LEU A 346 1.73 9.94 3.86
C LEU A 346 2.02 9.72 5.36
N LEU A 347 1.03 9.96 6.24
CA LEU A 347 1.14 9.63 7.67
C LEU A 347 1.09 8.13 7.93
N ILE A 348 0.40 7.35 7.11
CA ILE A 348 0.40 5.88 7.21
C ILE A 348 1.71 5.31 6.67
N ASN A 349 2.14 5.79 5.50
CA ASN A 349 3.35 5.32 4.85
C ASN A 349 4.05 6.47 4.10
N PRO A 350 5.09 7.09 4.67
CA PRO A 350 5.78 8.22 4.07
C PRO A 350 6.46 7.86 2.73
N TRP A 351 6.81 6.60 2.53
CA TRP A 351 7.45 6.15 1.29
C TRP A 351 6.49 6.01 0.10
N CYS A 352 5.18 6.10 0.32
CA CYS A 352 4.23 6.26 -0.79
C CYS A 352 4.53 7.50 -1.65
N LEU A 353 5.21 8.51 -1.10
CA LEU A 353 5.63 9.69 -1.87
C LEU A 353 6.48 9.32 -3.11
N TRP A 354 7.26 8.24 -3.02
CA TRP A 354 8.12 7.74 -4.09
C TRP A 354 7.45 6.70 -4.99
N ASP A 355 6.21 6.32 -4.70
CA ASP A 355 5.45 5.40 -5.54
C ASP A 355 4.84 6.15 -6.73
N VAL A 356 5.20 5.71 -7.94
CA VAL A 356 4.69 6.30 -9.19
C VAL A 356 3.15 6.26 -9.24
N GLY A 357 2.55 5.18 -8.75
CA GLY A 357 1.10 5.07 -8.67
C GLY A 357 0.46 6.12 -7.77
N PHE A 358 1.11 6.46 -6.65
CA PHE A 358 0.70 7.56 -5.78
C PHE A 358 0.84 8.90 -6.50
N GLN A 359 2.01 9.20 -7.09
CA GLN A 359 2.29 10.46 -7.77
C GLN A 359 1.31 10.73 -8.92
N MET A 360 1.17 9.78 -9.84
CA MET A 360 0.24 9.90 -10.97
C MET A 360 -1.20 10.07 -10.52
N SER A 361 -1.55 9.49 -9.39
CA SER A 361 -2.90 9.57 -8.83
C SER A 361 -3.28 10.94 -8.26
N PHE A 362 -2.32 11.78 -7.89
CA PHE A 362 -2.56 13.13 -7.35
C PHE A 362 -2.29 14.22 -8.38
N VAL A 363 -1.57 13.91 -9.48
CA VAL A 363 -1.29 14.85 -10.58
C VAL A 363 -2.38 14.80 -11.65
N ALA A 364 -3.02 13.63 -11.86
CA ALA A 364 -4.14 13.46 -12.79
C ALA A 364 -5.44 14.08 -12.24
#